data_0cadab6a1c5fb0a4c5b0031ee7a83bab
#
_entry.id   0cadab6a1c5fb0a4c5b0031ee7a83bab
#
_cell.length_a   1.000
_cell.length_b   1.000
_cell.length_c   1.000
_cell.angle_alpha   90.00
_cell.angle_beta   90.00
_cell.angle_gamma   90.00
#
_symmetry.space_group_name_H-M   'P 1'
#
loop_
_entity.id
_entity.type
_entity.pdbx_description
1 polymer ?
#
loop_
_entity_poly.entity_id
_entity_poly.type
_entity_poly.pdbx_seq_one_letter_code
_entity_poly.pdbx_strand_id
1 'polypeptide(L)'
;MKRSIQVFGAYLLLLSISLAIPKWRVQGAPPLVSKVSAIQVLMIQSDEIKLPAEFQISLYENLIQQLEKKSGFQHVYRDGDKNAAGASDLVVLHSTVRGFKKGSEMARQVTTVTGKTSIDVHCQFTDKDGKSLLEYDLNGKVMFFGGNLRATLDFAKKAAKLAHDNFVAKSGS
;
A
#
# COMPACT_ATOMS: atom_id res chain seq x y z
N MET A 1 20.29 50.92 -64.62
CA MET A 1 19.20 50.92 -63.64
C MET A 1 18.74 49.49 -63.43
N LYS A 2 19.17 48.86 -62.34
CA LYS A 2 18.69 47.52 -61.91
C LYS A 2 18.35 47.64 -60.42
N ARG A 3 17.06 47.48 -60.09
CA ARG A 3 16.53 47.49 -58.74
C ARG A 3 16.65 46.05 -58.18
N SER A 4 17.45 45.92 -57.14
CA SER A 4 17.51 44.68 -56.33
C SER A 4 16.36 44.67 -55.31
N ILE A 5 15.51 43.66 -55.39
CA ILE A 5 14.47 43.37 -54.41
C ILE A 5 15.10 42.47 -53.38
N GLN A 6 15.23 42.95 -52.14
CA GLN A 6 15.60 42.11 -50.98
C GLN A 6 14.34 41.46 -50.43
N VAL A 7 14.35 40.15 -50.47
CA VAL A 7 13.31 39.30 -49.87
C VAL A 7 13.68 39.07 -48.39
N PHE A 8 12.95 39.68 -47.49
CA PHE A 8 13.04 39.39 -46.03
C PHE A 8 12.38 38.06 -45.76
N GLY A 9 13.21 37.05 -45.50
CA GLY A 9 12.74 35.75 -45.00
C GLY A 9 12.40 35.83 -43.51
N ALA A 10 11.11 35.80 -43.20
CA ALA A 10 10.64 35.67 -41.82
C ALA A 10 10.85 34.25 -41.36
N TYR A 11 11.83 34.03 -40.46
CA TYR A 11 12.00 32.77 -39.74
C TYR A 11 10.95 32.68 -38.66
N LEU A 12 9.94 31.84 -38.88
CA LEU A 12 8.92 31.49 -37.88
C LEU A 12 9.50 30.39 -36.99
N LEU A 13 10.03 30.76 -35.84
CA LEU A 13 10.48 29.87 -34.80
C LEU A 13 9.25 29.25 -34.12
N LEU A 14 8.86 28.03 -34.56
CA LEU A 14 7.88 27.21 -33.86
C LEU A 14 8.51 26.67 -32.58
N LEU A 15 8.26 27.34 -31.44
CA LEU A 15 8.53 26.80 -30.12
C LEU A 15 7.54 25.64 -29.87
N SER A 16 7.99 24.41 -30.07
CA SER A 16 7.26 23.22 -29.62
C SER A 16 7.39 23.10 -28.10
N ILE A 17 6.40 23.60 -27.38
CA ILE A 17 6.24 23.37 -25.95
C ILE A 17 5.81 21.90 -25.80
N SER A 18 6.77 21.03 -25.53
CA SER A 18 6.49 19.67 -25.06
C SER A 18 5.89 19.75 -23.66
N LEU A 19 4.57 19.76 -23.57
CA LEU A 19 3.84 19.50 -22.35
C LEU A 19 4.15 18.07 -21.92
N ALA A 20 5.12 17.93 -21.01
CA ALA A 20 5.32 16.67 -20.27
C ALA A 20 4.11 16.47 -19.39
N ILE A 21 3.09 15.78 -19.91
CA ILE A 21 1.96 15.31 -19.12
C ILE A 21 2.53 14.29 -18.14
N PRO A 22 2.46 14.52 -16.81
CA PRO A 22 2.83 13.50 -15.85
C PRO A 22 1.92 12.30 -16.13
N LYS A 23 2.54 11.18 -16.50
CA LYS A 23 1.84 9.90 -16.65
C LYS A 23 1.36 9.46 -15.27
N TRP A 24 0.26 9.98 -14.83
CA TRP A 24 -0.54 9.33 -13.83
C TRP A 24 -0.96 8.00 -14.44
N ARG A 25 -0.26 6.97 -14.04
CA ARG A 25 -0.65 5.62 -14.41
C ARG A 25 -1.98 5.36 -13.71
N VAL A 26 -3.08 5.64 -14.41
CA VAL A 26 -4.37 5.07 -14.06
C VAL A 26 -4.15 3.57 -14.19
N GLN A 27 -3.86 2.91 -13.08
CA GLN A 27 -3.85 1.47 -13.04
C GLN A 27 -5.27 1.04 -13.41
N GLY A 28 -5.38 0.38 -14.54
CA GLY A 28 -6.64 -0.20 -14.99
C GLY A 28 -7.22 -1.04 -13.85
N ALA A 29 -8.54 -1.11 -13.78
CA ALA A 29 -9.24 -1.97 -12.83
C ALA A 29 -8.52 -3.32 -12.77
N PRO A 30 -8.19 -3.83 -11.58
CA PRO A 30 -7.50 -5.10 -11.46
C PRO A 30 -8.30 -6.16 -12.22
N PRO A 31 -7.64 -7.07 -12.96
CA PRO A 31 -8.34 -8.18 -13.57
C PRO A 31 -9.15 -8.86 -12.46
N LEU A 32 -10.39 -9.26 -12.76
CA LEU A 32 -11.21 -10.07 -11.87
C LEU A 32 -10.39 -11.32 -11.52
N VAL A 33 -9.71 -11.25 -10.37
CA VAL A 33 -8.93 -12.37 -9.87
C VAL A 33 -9.93 -13.45 -9.51
N SER A 34 -9.77 -14.65 -10.06
CA SER A 34 -10.54 -15.81 -9.64
C SER A 34 -10.49 -15.89 -8.11
N LYS A 35 -11.60 -16.28 -7.49
CA LYS A 35 -11.77 -16.35 -6.02
C LYS A 35 -10.51 -16.92 -5.36
N VAL A 36 -9.79 -16.07 -4.64
CA VAL A 36 -8.59 -16.45 -3.90
C VAL A 36 -9.02 -17.00 -2.55
N SER A 37 -8.56 -18.19 -2.21
CA SER A 37 -8.92 -18.87 -0.96
C SER A 37 -7.86 -18.71 0.14
N ALA A 38 -6.64 -18.36 -0.22
CA ALA A 38 -5.51 -18.29 0.70
C ALA A 38 -4.67 -17.04 0.53
N ILE A 39 -4.11 -16.55 1.62
CA ILE A 39 -3.14 -15.46 1.63
C ILE A 39 -1.93 -15.84 2.48
N GLN A 40 -0.73 -15.58 1.98
CA GLN A 40 0.50 -15.64 2.76
C GLN A 40 0.99 -14.24 3.06
N VAL A 41 1.34 -13.98 4.31
CA VAL A 41 1.86 -12.71 4.79
C VAL A 41 3.35 -12.87 5.05
N LEU A 42 4.17 -12.17 4.28
CA LEU A 42 5.62 -12.16 4.51
C LEU A 42 6.00 -11.22 5.65
N MET A 43 7.18 -11.43 6.23
CA MET A 43 7.71 -10.55 7.27
C MET A 43 7.78 -9.12 6.77
N ILE A 44 7.40 -8.20 7.64
CA ILE A 44 7.33 -6.78 7.31
C ILE A 44 8.74 -6.20 7.18
N GLN A 45 9.01 -5.57 6.06
CA GLN A 45 10.28 -4.90 5.77
C GLN A 45 10.27 -3.46 6.30
N SER A 46 11.38 -3.03 6.87
CA SER A 46 11.54 -1.67 7.41
C SER A 46 12.99 -1.18 7.32
N ASP A 47 13.70 -1.58 6.25
CA ASP A 47 15.16 -1.38 6.14
C ASP A 47 15.57 0.10 6.11
N GLU A 48 14.74 0.94 5.48
CA GLU A 48 14.97 2.38 5.39
C GLU A 48 14.44 3.17 6.61
N ILE A 49 13.56 2.55 7.40
CA ILE A 49 12.88 3.19 8.52
C ILE A 49 13.24 2.46 9.81
N LYS A 50 13.87 3.15 10.76
CA LYS A 50 14.15 2.58 12.08
C LYS A 50 12.85 2.41 12.86
N LEU A 51 12.22 1.25 12.71
CA LEU A 51 11.00 0.87 13.42
C LEU A 51 11.39 0.15 14.73
N PRO A 52 10.85 0.56 15.90
CA PRO A 52 11.06 -0.19 17.14
C PRO A 52 10.52 -1.61 17.01
N ALA A 53 11.22 -2.60 17.59
CA ALA A 53 10.87 -4.02 17.48
C ALA A 53 9.43 -4.31 17.93
N GLU A 54 8.97 -3.63 18.97
CA GLU A 54 7.59 -3.73 19.47
C GLU A 54 6.53 -3.36 18.39
N PHE A 55 6.84 -2.35 17.56
CA PHE A 55 5.97 -1.96 16.45
C PHE A 55 6.03 -2.96 15.30
N GLN A 56 7.21 -3.46 14.98
CA GLN A 56 7.38 -4.45 13.91
C GLN A 56 6.61 -5.74 14.22
N ILE A 57 6.77 -6.26 15.44
CA ILE A 57 6.05 -7.44 15.91
C ILE A 57 4.54 -7.17 15.92
N SER A 58 4.11 -6.06 16.53
CA SER A 58 2.70 -5.71 16.63
C SER A 58 2.05 -5.49 15.26
N LEU A 59 2.79 -4.93 14.30
CA LEU A 59 2.31 -4.72 12.94
C LEU A 59 2.01 -6.06 12.24
N TYR A 60 2.97 -7.00 12.32
CA TYR A 60 2.83 -8.33 11.74
C TYR A 60 1.71 -9.14 12.39
N GLU A 61 1.68 -9.22 13.72
CA GLU A 61 0.68 -10.02 14.43
C GLU A 61 -0.74 -9.44 14.28
N ASN A 62 -0.90 -8.12 14.34
CA ASN A 62 -2.20 -7.50 14.07
C ASN A 62 -2.66 -7.74 12.64
N LEU A 63 -1.74 -7.72 11.67
CA LEU A 63 -2.07 -7.98 10.27
C LEU A 63 -2.59 -9.42 10.08
N ILE A 64 -1.86 -10.42 10.58
CA ILE A 64 -2.30 -11.82 10.57
C ILE A 64 -3.68 -11.95 11.22
N GLN A 65 -3.85 -11.44 12.45
CA GLN A 65 -5.09 -11.55 13.19
C GLN A 65 -6.29 -10.89 12.48
N GLN A 66 -6.08 -9.74 11.85
CA GLN A 66 -7.18 -9.06 11.14
C GLN A 66 -7.50 -9.76 9.82
N LEU A 67 -6.53 -10.31 9.12
CA LEU A 67 -6.76 -11.14 7.94
C LEU A 67 -7.56 -12.40 8.28
N GLU A 68 -7.18 -13.13 9.32
CA GLU A 68 -7.93 -14.31 9.79
C GLU A 68 -9.38 -13.97 10.17
N LYS A 69 -9.60 -12.84 10.85
CA LYS A 69 -10.94 -12.49 11.37
C LYS A 69 -11.85 -11.79 10.39
N LYS A 70 -11.30 -11.05 9.42
CA LYS A 70 -12.06 -10.04 8.68
C LYS A 70 -11.91 -10.11 7.16
N SER A 71 -10.92 -10.82 6.64
CA SER A 71 -10.70 -10.84 5.18
C SER A 71 -11.56 -11.85 4.43
N GLY A 72 -12.01 -12.91 5.10
CA GLY A 72 -12.80 -13.97 4.48
C GLY A 72 -11.96 -14.99 3.71
N PHE A 73 -10.63 -14.96 3.79
CA PHE A 73 -9.78 -16.04 3.33
C PHE A 73 -10.02 -17.30 4.18
N GLN A 74 -9.95 -18.47 3.54
CA GLN A 74 -10.04 -19.75 4.24
C GLN A 74 -8.76 -20.06 5.01
N HIS A 75 -7.62 -19.65 4.46
CA HIS A 75 -6.29 -19.88 5.04
C HIS A 75 -5.46 -18.59 5.02
N VAL A 76 -4.85 -18.27 6.17
CA VAL A 76 -3.88 -17.21 6.32
C VAL A 76 -2.57 -17.85 6.76
N TYR A 77 -1.60 -17.85 5.87
CA TYR A 77 -0.26 -18.41 6.13
C TYR A 77 0.71 -17.32 6.58
N ARG A 78 1.57 -17.69 7.51
CA ARG A 78 2.69 -16.85 7.94
C ARG A 78 3.87 -17.00 6.99
N ASP A 79 4.83 -16.10 7.10
CA ASP A 79 6.11 -16.24 6.41
C ASP A 79 6.81 -17.55 6.80
N GLY A 80 7.34 -18.26 5.79
CA GLY A 80 8.00 -19.55 5.99
C GLY A 80 7.05 -20.75 6.22
N ASP A 81 5.73 -20.59 6.20
CA ASP A 81 4.79 -21.69 6.31
C ASP A 81 4.83 -22.56 5.03
N LYS A 82 5.27 -23.81 5.18
CA LYS A 82 5.42 -24.75 4.08
C LYS A 82 4.08 -25.12 3.41
N ASN A 83 2.96 -25.02 4.14
CA ASN A 83 1.65 -25.31 3.60
C ASN A 83 1.19 -24.30 2.56
N ALA A 84 1.74 -23.09 2.59
CA ALA A 84 1.45 -22.06 1.58
C ALA A 84 1.84 -22.52 0.17
N ALA A 85 2.93 -23.27 0.01
CA ALA A 85 3.40 -23.75 -1.29
C ALA A 85 2.40 -24.71 -1.99
N GLY A 86 1.57 -25.41 -1.22
CA GLY A 86 0.54 -26.31 -1.74
C GLY A 86 -0.79 -25.65 -2.10
N ALA A 87 -0.98 -24.37 -1.77
CA ALA A 87 -2.20 -23.67 -2.07
C ALA A 87 -2.28 -23.29 -3.56
N SER A 88 -3.36 -23.69 -4.25
CA SER A 88 -3.56 -23.40 -5.68
C SER A 88 -3.85 -21.92 -5.93
N ASP A 89 -4.65 -21.32 -5.04
CA ASP A 89 -5.19 -19.97 -5.18
C ASP A 89 -4.62 -19.07 -4.09
N LEU A 90 -3.28 -18.88 -4.14
CA LEU A 90 -2.53 -18.11 -3.16
C LEU A 90 -2.27 -16.67 -3.63
N VAL A 91 -2.54 -15.72 -2.75
CA VAL A 91 -2.01 -14.36 -2.84
C VAL A 91 -0.91 -14.18 -1.79
N VAL A 92 0.18 -13.54 -2.16
CA VAL A 92 1.29 -13.23 -1.26
C VAL A 92 1.28 -11.73 -0.97
N LEU A 93 1.25 -11.37 0.31
CA LEU A 93 1.30 -9.98 0.77
C LEU A 93 2.70 -9.62 1.24
N HIS A 94 3.31 -8.69 0.53
CA HIS A 94 4.54 -7.99 0.90
C HIS A 94 4.17 -6.65 1.53
N SER A 95 4.76 -6.32 2.68
CA SER A 95 4.52 -5.07 3.38
C SER A 95 5.84 -4.38 3.70
N THR A 96 6.01 -3.13 3.25
CA THR A 96 7.21 -2.33 3.49
C THR A 96 6.84 -1.03 4.18
N VAL A 97 7.41 -0.78 5.36
CA VAL A 97 7.23 0.47 6.10
C VAL A 97 8.00 1.58 5.40
N ARG A 98 7.28 2.62 4.98
CA ARG A 98 7.84 3.80 4.30
C ARG A 98 7.86 5.05 5.17
N GLY A 99 7.12 5.04 6.27
CA GLY A 99 7.08 6.15 7.19
C GLY A 99 6.65 5.74 8.59
N PHE A 100 7.27 6.34 9.61
CA PHE A 100 6.90 6.13 11.00
C PHE A 100 7.06 7.42 11.80
N LYS A 101 6.02 7.80 12.52
CA LYS A 101 6.03 8.90 13.47
C LYS A 101 5.46 8.44 14.79
N LYS A 102 6.32 8.30 15.80
CA LYS A 102 5.90 8.02 17.17
C LYS A 102 5.37 9.31 17.81
N GLY A 103 4.13 9.29 18.24
CA GLY A 103 3.52 10.41 18.95
C GLY A 103 3.67 10.29 20.46
N SER A 104 3.27 11.33 21.17
CA SER A 104 3.23 11.36 22.63
C SER A 104 1.83 10.97 23.15
N GLU A 105 1.77 9.93 23.96
CA GLU A 105 0.50 9.51 24.59
C GLU A 105 -0.04 10.58 25.56
N MET A 106 0.87 11.21 26.29
CA MET A 106 0.51 12.31 27.20
C MET A 106 -0.05 13.51 26.42
N ALA A 107 0.56 13.90 25.32
CA ALA A 107 0.06 15.00 24.51
C ALA A 107 -1.36 14.71 23.95
N ARG A 108 -1.68 13.45 23.62
CA ARG A 108 -3.02 13.08 23.17
C ARG A 108 -4.09 13.15 24.24
N GLN A 109 -3.71 13.04 25.51
CA GLN A 109 -4.66 13.20 26.64
C GLN A 109 -5.06 14.66 26.87
N VAL A 110 -4.17 15.60 26.50
CA VAL A 110 -4.38 17.03 26.73
C VAL A 110 -4.95 17.74 25.49
N THR A 111 -4.54 17.32 24.31
CA THR A 111 -4.96 17.97 23.05
C THR A 111 -5.33 16.94 21.99
N THR A 112 -6.32 17.25 21.16
CA THR A 112 -6.74 16.40 20.04
C THR A 112 -5.86 16.57 18.80
N VAL A 113 -4.96 17.55 18.76
CA VAL A 113 -4.19 17.95 17.56
C VAL A 113 -2.76 17.43 17.61
N THR A 114 -2.16 17.31 18.79
CA THR A 114 -0.77 16.90 18.97
C THR A 114 -0.64 15.47 19.46
N GLY A 115 0.52 14.87 19.31
CA GLY A 115 0.80 13.53 19.85
C GLY A 115 0.34 12.36 19.00
N LYS A 116 -0.08 12.57 17.76
CA LYS A 116 -0.48 11.50 16.83
C LYS A 116 0.68 10.54 16.54
N THR A 117 0.38 9.23 16.58
CA THR A 117 1.27 8.20 16.03
C THR A 117 0.75 7.80 14.66
N SER A 118 1.62 7.68 13.67
CA SER A 118 1.29 7.19 12.34
C SER A 118 2.37 6.24 11.82
N ILE A 119 1.93 5.31 11.00
CA ILE A 119 2.78 4.40 10.25
C ILE A 119 2.26 4.33 8.82
N ASP A 120 3.15 4.52 7.85
CA ASP A 120 2.84 4.44 6.43
C ASP A 120 3.47 3.15 5.88
N VAL A 121 2.65 2.32 5.26
CA VAL A 121 3.05 0.99 4.80
C VAL A 121 2.63 0.80 3.35
N HIS A 122 3.58 0.46 2.51
CA HIS A 122 3.34 0.00 1.15
C HIS A 122 2.97 -1.47 1.18
N CYS A 123 1.82 -1.81 0.62
CA CYS A 123 1.31 -3.18 0.49
C CYS A 123 1.33 -3.58 -0.98
N GLN A 124 2.05 -4.66 -1.29
CA GLN A 124 2.07 -5.26 -2.60
C GLN A 124 1.52 -6.67 -2.50
N PHE A 125 0.48 -6.95 -3.26
CA PHE A 125 -0.11 -8.28 -3.38
C PHE A 125 0.36 -8.90 -4.69
N THR A 126 0.94 -10.10 -4.62
CA THR A 126 1.41 -10.84 -5.78
C THR A 126 0.73 -12.19 -5.87
N ASP A 127 0.74 -12.80 -7.04
CA ASP A 127 0.48 -14.24 -7.15
C ASP A 127 1.71 -15.05 -6.68
N LYS A 128 1.58 -16.38 -6.68
CA LYS A 128 2.66 -17.30 -6.30
C LYS A 128 3.90 -17.19 -7.19
N ASP A 129 3.76 -16.69 -8.41
CA ASP A 129 4.84 -16.54 -9.38
C ASP A 129 5.52 -15.15 -9.28
N GLY A 130 5.08 -14.33 -8.31
CA GLY A 130 5.64 -13.00 -8.04
C GLY A 130 5.07 -11.88 -8.92
N LYS A 131 4.05 -12.15 -9.73
CA LYS A 131 3.39 -11.12 -10.54
C LYS A 131 2.54 -10.22 -9.66
N SER A 132 2.75 -8.91 -9.73
CA SER A 132 1.95 -7.93 -8.99
C SER A 132 0.48 -7.95 -9.43
N LEU A 133 -0.41 -8.12 -8.46
CA LEU A 133 -1.86 -8.12 -8.61
C LEU A 133 -2.46 -6.79 -8.16
N LEU A 134 -1.95 -6.24 -7.07
CA LEU A 134 -2.41 -4.98 -6.47
C LEU A 134 -1.28 -4.35 -5.66
N GLU A 135 -1.14 -3.03 -5.77
CA GLU A 135 -0.25 -2.24 -4.91
C GLU A 135 -1.04 -1.08 -4.29
N TYR A 136 -0.81 -0.84 -3.01
CA TYR A 136 -1.51 0.21 -2.29
C TYR A 136 -0.72 0.73 -1.10
N ASP A 137 -0.72 2.06 -0.91
CA ASP A 137 -0.13 2.68 0.27
C ASP A 137 -1.21 2.87 1.34
N LEU A 138 -1.01 2.25 2.50
CA LEU A 138 -1.90 2.32 3.64
C LEU A 138 -1.26 3.08 4.79
N ASN A 139 -2.09 3.83 5.50
CA ASN A 139 -1.66 4.56 6.69
C ASN A 139 -2.41 4.07 7.91
N GLY A 140 -1.67 3.66 8.95
CA GLY A 140 -2.19 3.38 10.28
C GLY A 140 -2.01 4.56 11.21
N LYS A 141 -3.04 4.92 11.98
CA LYS A 141 -3.03 6.11 12.87
C LYS A 141 -3.65 5.82 14.21
N VAL A 142 -3.11 6.48 15.25
CA VAL A 142 -3.81 6.72 16.50
C VAL A 142 -3.85 8.23 16.78
N MET A 143 -5.06 8.78 16.89
CA MET A 143 -5.26 10.23 16.96
C MET A 143 -5.70 10.70 18.35
N PHE A 144 -6.46 9.88 19.07
CA PHE A 144 -7.05 10.25 20.34
C PHE A 144 -6.53 9.38 21.49
N PHE A 145 -7.38 8.59 22.11
CA PHE A 145 -7.03 7.75 23.24
C PHE A 145 -6.38 6.43 22.83
N GLY A 146 -5.49 5.93 23.67
CA GLY A 146 -4.87 4.62 23.55
C GLY A 146 -3.38 4.66 23.26
N GLY A 147 -2.73 3.52 23.42
CA GLY A 147 -1.30 3.34 23.21
C GLY A 147 -0.88 3.52 21.75
N ASN A 148 0.39 3.83 21.55
CA ASN A 148 0.95 4.07 20.22
C ASN A 148 0.79 2.88 19.28
N LEU A 149 0.81 1.64 19.81
CA LEU A 149 0.63 0.40 19.04
C LEU A 149 -0.75 0.26 18.37
N ARG A 150 -1.74 1.07 18.76
CA ARG A 150 -3.05 1.09 18.07
C ARG A 150 -2.93 1.53 16.60
N ALA A 151 -1.87 2.25 16.23
CA ALA A 151 -1.62 2.60 14.83
C ALA A 151 -1.40 1.34 13.97
N THR A 152 -0.76 0.30 14.51
CA THR A 152 -0.55 -0.98 13.81
C THR A 152 -1.87 -1.74 13.62
N LEU A 153 -2.77 -1.68 14.60
CA LEU A 153 -4.11 -2.28 14.48
C LEU A 153 -4.98 -1.53 13.47
N ASP A 154 -4.92 -0.20 13.42
CA ASP A 154 -5.64 0.59 12.41
C ASP A 154 -5.18 0.27 11.00
N PHE A 155 -3.86 0.17 10.78
CA PHE A 155 -3.28 -0.32 9.52
C PHE A 155 -3.82 -1.71 9.18
N ALA A 156 -3.72 -2.67 10.10
CA ALA A 156 -4.08 -4.06 9.87
C ALA A 156 -5.56 -4.22 9.46
N LYS A 157 -6.46 -3.44 10.08
CA LYS A 157 -7.88 -3.41 9.71
C LYS A 157 -8.10 -2.93 8.27
N LYS A 158 -7.36 -1.90 7.86
CA LYS A 158 -7.44 -1.35 6.50
C LYS A 158 -6.87 -2.34 5.48
N ALA A 159 -5.75 -2.99 5.80
CA ALA A 159 -5.15 -4.01 4.93
C ALA A 159 -6.05 -5.23 4.77
N ALA A 160 -6.67 -5.72 5.86
CA ALA A 160 -7.62 -6.83 5.79
C ALA A 160 -8.86 -6.48 4.97
N LYS A 161 -9.38 -5.24 5.12
CA LYS A 161 -10.49 -4.77 4.28
C LYS A 161 -10.10 -4.67 2.82
N LEU A 162 -8.93 -4.11 2.49
CA LEU A 162 -8.43 -4.02 1.13
C LEU A 162 -8.30 -5.40 0.49
N ALA A 163 -7.74 -6.38 1.22
CA ALA A 163 -7.60 -7.75 0.77
C ALA A 163 -8.96 -8.41 0.54
N HIS A 164 -9.91 -8.24 1.46
CA HIS A 164 -11.28 -8.73 1.29
C HIS A 164 -11.95 -8.19 0.03
N ASP A 165 -11.91 -6.86 -0.14
CA ASP A 165 -12.63 -6.18 -1.22
C ASP A 165 -12.10 -6.54 -2.61
N ASN A 166 -10.82 -6.95 -2.71
CA ASN A 166 -10.18 -7.23 -4.00
C ASN A 166 -10.03 -8.72 -4.32
N PHE A 167 -9.92 -9.60 -3.32
CA PHE A 167 -9.57 -11.01 -3.54
C PHE A 167 -10.62 -12.00 -3.08
N VAL A 168 -11.51 -11.62 -2.17
CA VAL A 168 -12.60 -12.47 -1.72
C VAL A 168 -13.85 -12.10 -2.50
N ALA A 169 -14.36 -13.04 -3.30
CA ALA A 169 -15.56 -12.81 -4.07
C ALA A 169 -16.70 -12.39 -3.14
N LYS A 170 -17.34 -11.27 -3.44
CA LYS A 170 -18.63 -10.91 -2.84
C LYS A 170 -19.56 -12.07 -3.15
N SER A 171 -20.04 -12.78 -2.13
CA SER A 171 -21.15 -13.71 -2.33
C SER A 171 -22.28 -12.88 -2.88
N GLY A 172 -22.67 -13.16 -4.14
CA GLY A 172 -23.76 -12.47 -4.78
C GLY A 172 -25.01 -12.61 -3.92
N SER A 173 -25.55 -11.48 -3.55
CA SER A 173 -26.91 -11.34 -3.02
C SER A 173 -27.90 -11.51 -4.15
#